data_33953afe30bbdab0bab0217cde5379be
#
_entry.id   33953afe30bbdab0bab0217cde5379be
#
_cell.length_a   1.000
_cell.length_b   1.000
_cell.length_c   1.000
_cell.angle_alpha   90.00
_cell.angle_beta   90.00
_cell.angle_gamma   90.00
#
_symmetry.space_group_name_H-M   'P 1'
#
loop_
_entity.id
_entity.type
_entity.pdbx_description
1 polymer ?
#
loop_
_entity_poly.entity_id
_entity_poly.type
_entity_poly.pdbx_seq_one_letter_code
_entity_poly.pdbx_strand_id
1 'polypeptide(L)'
;VSVDVGAYIGGFHGDCAATYACGKISEEAQRLIDVTRQSFFEGFAQAREGNRISDISHAVQAYVEANGFSVVREYVGHGVGRNMHEAPEIPNYGAPGHGPKLLRGMTIAVEPMVNAGTAAIRQMSDGWTVKTRDGKYAAHYENTILITAGEPEILTAPAP
;
A
#
# COMPACT_ATOMS: atom_id res chain seq x y z
N VAL A 1 10.53 -2.40 12.13
CA VAL A 1 10.92 -1.15 11.45
C VAL A 1 10.35 -1.17 10.05
N SER A 2 9.62 -0.12 9.66
CA SER A 2 9.25 0.10 8.26
C SER A 2 10.38 0.82 7.53
N VAL A 3 10.70 0.35 6.35
CA VAL A 3 11.68 0.95 5.44
C VAL A 3 10.95 1.24 4.14
N ASP A 4 10.99 2.48 3.72
CA ASP A 4 10.38 2.97 2.49
C ASP A 4 11.48 3.59 1.62
N VAL A 5 11.56 3.18 0.36
CA VAL A 5 12.67 3.50 -0.54
C VAL A 5 12.17 3.83 -1.93
N GLY A 6 12.33 5.10 -2.30
CA GLY A 6 12.18 5.54 -3.68
C GLY A 6 13.50 5.48 -4.44
N ALA A 7 13.48 5.01 -5.67
CA ALA A 7 14.63 5.00 -6.58
C ALA A 7 14.31 5.75 -7.88
N TYR A 8 15.30 6.48 -8.41
CA TYR A 8 15.20 7.16 -9.69
C TYR A 8 16.30 6.68 -10.64
N ILE A 9 15.90 6.07 -11.75
CA ILE A 9 16.84 5.56 -12.75
C ILE A 9 16.27 5.70 -14.17
N GLY A 10 17.10 6.12 -15.10
CA GLY A 10 16.69 6.22 -16.52
C GLY A 10 15.53 7.17 -16.79
N GLY A 11 15.25 8.13 -15.92
CA GLY A 11 14.15 9.08 -16.07
C GLY A 11 12.83 8.64 -15.45
N PHE A 12 12.82 7.54 -14.67
CA PHE A 12 11.63 6.99 -14.03
C PHE A 12 11.89 6.68 -12.54
N HIS A 13 10.81 6.75 -11.77
CA HIS A 13 10.82 6.37 -10.36
C HIS A 13 10.27 4.96 -10.17
N GLY A 14 10.75 4.31 -9.13
CA GLY A 14 10.15 3.12 -8.54
C GLY A 14 10.07 3.31 -7.04
N ASP A 15 8.99 2.84 -6.42
CA ASP A 15 8.70 3.01 -5.02
C ASP A 15 8.35 1.68 -4.36
N CYS A 16 8.90 1.41 -3.18
CA CYS A 16 8.59 0.21 -2.43
C CYS A 16 8.86 0.38 -0.94
N ALA A 17 8.02 -0.25 -0.13
CA ALA A 17 8.18 -0.29 1.31
C ALA A 17 7.89 -1.67 1.90
N ALA A 18 8.53 -1.96 3.02
CA ALA A 18 8.21 -3.13 3.83
C ALA A 18 8.49 -2.90 5.31
N THR A 19 7.73 -3.58 6.15
CA THR A 19 7.96 -3.61 7.60
C THR A 19 8.66 -4.91 7.99
N TYR A 20 9.75 -4.77 8.72
CA TYR A 20 10.62 -5.86 9.15
C TYR A 20 10.63 -6.01 10.67
N ALA A 21 10.65 -7.24 11.14
CA ALA A 21 10.91 -7.56 12.54
C ALA A 21 12.37 -7.24 12.89
N CYS A 22 12.60 -6.56 14.02
CA CYS A 22 13.93 -6.34 14.56
C CYS A 22 14.10 -7.18 15.83
N GLY A 23 14.83 -8.29 15.71
CA GLY A 23 14.97 -9.27 16.79
C GLY A 23 13.65 -10.02 17.07
N LYS A 24 13.42 -10.39 18.33
CA LYS A 24 12.20 -11.09 18.75
C LYS A 24 11.07 -10.09 18.95
N ILE A 25 9.97 -10.26 18.23
CA ILE A 25 8.77 -9.43 18.32
C ILE A 25 7.59 -10.24 18.89
N SER A 26 6.49 -9.56 19.24
CA SER A 26 5.26 -10.22 19.68
C SER A 26 4.53 -10.88 18.52
N GLU A 27 3.67 -11.87 18.81
CA GLU A 27 2.80 -12.51 17.83
C GLU A 27 1.86 -11.50 17.16
N GLU A 28 1.33 -10.53 17.93
CA GLU A 28 0.50 -9.45 17.38
C GLU A 28 1.26 -8.62 16.36
N ALA A 29 2.51 -8.25 16.64
CA ALA A 29 3.33 -7.47 15.72
C ALA A 29 3.67 -8.27 14.45
N GLN A 30 3.98 -9.56 14.57
CA GLN A 30 4.22 -10.44 13.42
C GLN A 30 2.96 -10.57 12.58
N ARG A 31 1.81 -10.84 13.21
CA ARG A 31 0.54 -10.94 12.51
C ARG A 31 0.17 -9.64 11.78
N LEU A 32 0.43 -8.47 12.38
CA LEU A 32 0.22 -7.19 11.72
C LEU A 32 1.07 -7.06 10.45
N ILE A 33 2.36 -7.40 10.52
CA ILE A 33 3.26 -7.40 9.36
C ILE A 33 2.74 -8.32 8.26
N ASP A 34 2.37 -9.55 8.61
CA ASP A 34 1.92 -10.56 7.65
C ASP A 34 0.59 -10.15 6.99
N VAL A 35 -0.37 -9.64 7.77
CA VAL A 35 -1.66 -9.17 7.25
C VAL A 35 -1.47 -7.93 6.36
N THR A 36 -0.60 -7.00 6.74
CA THR A 36 -0.30 -5.81 5.92
C THR A 36 0.28 -6.23 4.58
N ARG A 37 1.27 -7.12 4.59
CA ARG A 37 1.85 -7.65 3.35
C ARG A 37 0.81 -8.39 2.51
N GLN A 38 0.01 -9.27 3.11
CA GLN A 38 -0.99 -10.05 2.36
C GLN A 38 -2.09 -9.14 1.78
N SER A 39 -2.49 -8.08 2.49
CA SER A 39 -3.49 -7.15 1.99
C SER A 39 -3.07 -6.46 0.67
N PHE A 40 -1.76 -6.20 0.49
CA PHE A 40 -1.24 -5.77 -0.80
C PHE A 40 -1.54 -6.80 -1.89
N PHE A 41 -1.31 -8.10 -1.66
CA PHE A 41 -1.56 -9.14 -2.68
C PHE A 41 -3.04 -9.32 -2.97
N GLU A 42 -3.92 -9.10 -2.00
CA GLU A 42 -5.38 -9.07 -2.25
C GLU A 42 -5.77 -7.90 -3.18
N GLY A 43 -5.20 -6.72 -2.95
CA GLY A 43 -5.37 -5.57 -3.84
C GLY A 43 -4.72 -5.81 -5.22
N PHE A 44 -3.50 -6.32 -5.25
CA PHE A 44 -2.75 -6.65 -6.45
C PHE A 44 -3.52 -7.59 -7.38
N ALA A 45 -4.20 -8.59 -6.84
CA ALA A 45 -5.04 -9.50 -7.62
C ALA A 45 -6.20 -8.79 -8.35
N GLN A 46 -6.62 -7.61 -7.88
CA GLN A 46 -7.64 -6.77 -8.52
C GLN A 46 -7.06 -5.78 -9.53
N ALA A 47 -5.73 -5.63 -9.62
CA ALA A 47 -5.06 -4.66 -10.46
C ALA A 47 -5.04 -5.09 -11.93
N ARG A 48 -6.21 -5.36 -12.50
CA ARG A 48 -6.41 -5.86 -13.88
C ARG A 48 -6.96 -4.78 -14.78
N GLU A 49 -6.57 -4.80 -16.05
CA GLU A 49 -7.14 -3.91 -17.06
C GLU A 49 -8.67 -3.99 -17.07
N GLY A 50 -9.33 -2.83 -17.03
CA GLY A 50 -10.78 -2.70 -17.03
C GLY A 50 -11.42 -2.61 -15.65
N ASN A 51 -10.80 -3.15 -14.61
CA ASN A 51 -11.20 -2.89 -13.22
C ASN A 51 -11.01 -1.43 -12.87
N ARG A 52 -11.51 -1.02 -11.71
CA ARG A 52 -11.36 0.34 -11.20
C ARG A 52 -10.41 0.39 -10.01
N ILE A 53 -9.86 1.56 -9.75
CA ILE A 53 -8.94 1.77 -8.62
C ILE A 53 -9.55 1.29 -7.31
N SER A 54 -10.84 1.57 -7.08
CA SER A 54 -11.49 1.17 -5.83
C SER A 54 -11.73 -0.34 -5.70
N ASP A 55 -11.54 -1.13 -6.74
CA ASP A 55 -11.55 -2.59 -6.62
C ASP A 55 -10.30 -3.06 -5.86
N ILE A 56 -9.14 -2.45 -6.15
CA ILE A 56 -7.91 -2.63 -5.36
C ILE A 56 -8.14 -2.18 -3.91
N SER A 57 -8.65 -0.96 -3.74
CA SER A 57 -8.91 -0.33 -2.44
C SER A 57 -9.80 -1.19 -1.54
N HIS A 58 -10.88 -1.71 -2.11
CA HIS A 58 -11.84 -2.56 -1.40
C HIS A 58 -11.23 -3.88 -0.96
N ALA A 59 -10.48 -4.53 -1.84
CA ALA A 59 -9.83 -5.81 -1.53
C ALA A 59 -8.83 -5.66 -0.38
N VAL A 60 -8.02 -4.60 -0.40
CA VAL A 60 -7.10 -4.26 0.71
C VAL A 60 -7.88 -4.08 2.01
N GLN A 61 -8.88 -3.20 2.02
CA GLN A 61 -9.68 -2.90 3.22
C GLN A 61 -10.37 -4.14 3.76
N ALA A 62 -11.06 -4.89 2.92
CA ALA A 62 -11.84 -6.06 3.33
C ALA A 62 -10.94 -7.11 4.01
N TYR A 63 -9.74 -7.33 3.46
CA TYR A 63 -8.80 -8.28 4.06
C TYR A 63 -8.27 -7.78 5.41
N VAL A 64 -7.85 -6.53 5.50
CA VAL A 64 -7.32 -5.93 6.73
C VAL A 64 -8.37 -5.96 7.86
N GLU A 65 -9.60 -5.51 7.56
CA GLU A 65 -10.69 -5.43 8.55
C GLU A 65 -11.17 -6.82 8.98
N ALA A 66 -11.24 -7.80 8.07
CA ALA A 66 -11.55 -9.19 8.41
C ALA A 66 -10.53 -9.82 9.37
N ASN A 67 -9.29 -9.31 9.37
CA ASN A 67 -8.24 -9.70 10.30
C ASN A 67 -8.21 -8.87 11.61
N GLY A 68 -9.18 -7.97 11.82
CA GLY A 68 -9.32 -7.19 13.05
C GLY A 68 -8.37 -5.99 13.16
N PHE A 69 -7.78 -5.55 12.05
CA PHE A 69 -6.94 -4.38 11.94
C PHE A 69 -7.66 -3.23 11.22
N SER A 70 -7.06 -2.06 11.13
CA SER A 70 -7.63 -0.87 10.50
C SER A 70 -6.70 -0.30 9.43
N VAL A 71 -7.27 0.15 8.31
CA VAL A 71 -6.53 0.83 7.24
C VAL A 71 -6.41 2.33 7.55
N VAL A 72 -5.22 2.90 7.41
CA VAL A 72 -4.99 4.35 7.45
C VAL A 72 -5.68 4.98 6.24
N ARG A 73 -6.31 6.15 6.42
CA ARG A 73 -7.12 6.82 5.40
C ARG A 73 -6.53 8.12 4.87
N GLU A 74 -5.63 8.73 5.63
CA GLU A 74 -5.03 10.02 5.32
C GLU A 74 -3.87 9.93 4.31
N TYR A 75 -3.30 8.74 4.15
CA TYR A 75 -2.25 8.43 3.18
C TYR A 75 -2.73 7.35 2.23
N VAL A 76 -2.39 7.52 0.96
CA VAL A 76 -2.90 6.69 -0.14
C VAL A 76 -1.78 6.44 -1.15
N GLY A 77 -1.88 5.36 -1.90
CA GLY A 77 -1.01 5.10 -3.03
C GLY A 77 -1.24 6.07 -4.19
N HIS A 78 -0.41 5.98 -5.20
CA HIS A 78 -0.35 6.97 -6.27
C HIS A 78 0.13 6.38 -7.59
N GLY A 79 -0.04 7.13 -8.67
CA GLY A 79 0.69 6.87 -9.90
C GLY A 79 2.19 7.07 -9.69
N VAL A 80 3.02 6.29 -10.34
CA VAL A 80 4.48 6.38 -10.31
C VAL A 80 5.00 6.40 -11.74
N GLY A 81 5.90 7.31 -12.07
CA GLY A 81 6.43 7.40 -13.41
C GLY A 81 7.62 8.34 -13.51
N ARG A 82 7.49 9.40 -14.29
CA ARG A 82 8.52 10.45 -14.40
C ARG A 82 8.64 11.26 -13.12
N ASN A 83 7.54 11.39 -12.37
CA ASN A 83 7.55 11.92 -11.02
C ASN A 83 7.30 10.78 -10.03
N MET A 84 7.77 10.96 -8.79
CA MET A 84 7.53 10.01 -7.70
C MET A 84 6.04 9.84 -7.46
N HIS A 85 5.32 10.95 -7.35
CA HIS A 85 3.87 10.98 -7.14
C HIS A 85 3.17 11.57 -8.35
N GLU A 86 2.34 10.75 -8.98
CA GLU A 86 1.51 11.13 -10.13
C GLU A 86 0.04 10.74 -9.86
N ALA A 87 -0.88 11.32 -10.62
CA ALA A 87 -2.25 10.82 -10.64
C ALA A 87 -2.29 9.41 -11.29
N PRO A 88 -3.23 8.58 -10.88
CA PRO A 88 -4.29 8.80 -9.89
C PRO A 88 -3.86 8.48 -8.45
N GLU A 89 -4.63 8.96 -7.47
CA GLU A 89 -4.56 8.45 -6.10
C GLU A 89 -5.12 7.02 -6.03
N ILE A 90 -4.50 6.19 -5.20
CA ILE A 90 -4.86 4.78 -4.97
C ILE A 90 -5.19 4.58 -3.48
N PRO A 91 -6.39 4.92 -3.02
CA PRO A 91 -6.77 4.69 -1.63
C PRO A 91 -6.72 3.21 -1.26
N ASN A 92 -6.41 2.92 -0.01
CA ASN A 92 -6.42 1.56 0.52
C ASN A 92 -7.79 1.16 1.11
N TYR A 93 -8.83 1.93 0.85
CA TYR A 93 -10.21 1.74 1.34
C TYR A 93 -11.22 2.28 0.35
N GLY A 94 -12.45 1.79 0.43
CA GLY A 94 -13.58 2.28 -0.34
C GLY A 94 -14.52 1.18 -0.83
N ALA A 95 -15.66 1.61 -1.39
CA ALA A 95 -16.58 0.69 -2.06
C ALA A 95 -16.04 0.30 -3.45
N PRO A 96 -16.20 -0.96 -3.90
CA PRO A 96 -15.70 -1.40 -5.19
C PRO A 96 -16.45 -0.72 -6.36
N GLY A 97 -15.85 -0.75 -7.55
CA GLY A 97 -16.47 -0.28 -8.78
C GLY A 97 -16.43 1.23 -9.02
N HIS A 98 -15.62 1.98 -8.27
CA HIS A 98 -15.52 3.44 -8.36
C HIS A 98 -14.12 3.93 -8.79
N GLY A 99 -14.04 5.21 -9.13
CA GLY A 99 -12.80 5.87 -9.55
C GLY A 99 -12.40 5.54 -11.00
N PRO A 100 -11.22 5.99 -11.43
CA PRO A 100 -10.68 5.73 -12.75
C PRO A 100 -10.58 4.24 -13.07
N LYS A 101 -10.74 3.89 -14.34
CA LYS A 101 -10.45 2.54 -14.82
C LYS A 101 -8.95 2.32 -14.89
N LEU A 102 -8.52 1.13 -14.51
CA LEU A 102 -7.17 0.65 -14.73
C LEU A 102 -6.96 0.38 -16.22
N LEU A 103 -5.95 1.00 -16.78
CA LEU A 103 -5.58 0.86 -18.18
C LEU A 103 -4.21 0.19 -18.28
N ARG A 104 -4.06 -0.66 -19.26
CA ARG A 104 -2.77 -1.26 -19.60
C ARG A 104 -1.69 -0.19 -19.76
N GLY A 105 -0.55 -0.43 -19.15
CA GLY A 105 0.60 0.48 -19.15
C GLY A 105 0.63 1.46 -17.99
N MET A 106 -0.43 1.53 -17.15
CA MET A 106 -0.36 2.29 -15.90
C MET A 106 0.64 1.65 -14.94
N THR A 107 1.47 2.48 -14.32
CA THR A 107 2.34 2.14 -13.21
C THR A 107 1.85 2.87 -11.96
N ILE A 108 1.58 2.15 -10.90
CA ILE A 108 0.99 2.67 -9.67
C ILE A 108 1.68 2.07 -8.44
N ALA A 109 1.80 2.85 -7.38
CA ALA A 109 2.14 2.37 -6.05
C ALA A 109 0.87 1.92 -5.33
N VAL A 110 0.87 0.69 -4.86
CA VAL A 110 -0.15 0.14 -3.95
C VAL A 110 0.52 -0.06 -2.60
N GLU A 111 0.05 0.66 -1.59
CA GLU A 111 0.80 0.85 -0.34
C GLU A 111 -0.08 0.81 0.92
N PRO A 112 -0.64 -0.34 1.29
CA PRO A 112 -1.42 -0.43 2.51
C PRO A 112 -0.60 -0.07 3.75
N MET A 113 -1.10 0.93 4.49
CA MET A 113 -0.68 1.28 5.84
C MET A 113 -1.74 0.81 6.82
N VAL A 114 -1.37 -0.05 7.75
CA VAL A 114 -2.29 -0.79 8.61
C VAL A 114 -1.95 -0.56 10.08
N ASN A 115 -2.97 -0.22 10.87
CA ASN A 115 -2.87 -0.01 12.30
C ASN A 115 -3.45 -1.21 13.07
N ALA A 116 -2.78 -1.61 14.14
CA ALA A 116 -3.26 -2.66 15.05
C ALA A 116 -4.49 -2.23 15.88
N GLY A 117 -4.78 -0.95 15.91
CA GLY A 117 -5.92 -0.38 16.60
C GLY A 117 -6.85 0.39 15.66
N THR A 118 -7.15 1.63 16.02
CA THR A 118 -8.00 2.49 15.19
C THR A 118 -7.29 3.01 13.94
N ALA A 119 -8.05 3.34 12.90
CA ALA A 119 -7.49 3.92 11.66
C ALA A 119 -6.85 5.30 11.88
N ALA A 120 -7.22 6.00 12.96
CA ALA A 120 -6.83 7.38 13.19
C ALA A 120 -5.33 7.54 13.46
N ILE A 121 -4.75 8.52 12.82
CA ILE A 121 -3.35 8.93 12.99
C ILE A 121 -3.24 10.36 13.52
N ARG A 122 -2.04 10.78 13.87
CA ARG A 122 -1.69 12.15 14.20
C ARG A 122 -0.31 12.50 13.65
N GLN A 123 -0.20 13.65 13.03
CA GLN A 123 1.08 14.26 12.70
C GLN A 123 1.63 14.96 13.94
N MET A 124 2.94 14.82 14.17
CA MET A 124 3.62 15.45 15.30
C MET A 124 4.03 16.88 14.96
N SER A 125 4.46 17.63 15.98
CA SER A 125 4.82 19.05 15.85
C SER A 125 6.05 19.32 14.98
N ASP A 126 6.83 18.29 14.66
CA ASP A 126 7.96 18.39 13.71
C ASP A 126 7.49 18.48 12.25
N GLY A 127 6.17 18.33 12.00
CA GLY A 127 5.57 18.38 10.66
C GLY A 127 5.88 17.16 9.78
N TRP A 128 6.59 16.17 10.31
CA TRP A 128 7.06 14.99 9.58
C TRP A 128 6.62 13.68 10.21
N THR A 129 6.83 13.50 11.50
CA THR A 129 6.52 12.24 12.18
C THR A 129 5.02 12.00 12.28
N VAL A 130 4.59 10.84 11.84
CA VAL A 130 3.21 10.36 11.95
C VAL A 130 3.14 9.18 12.92
N LYS A 131 2.16 9.21 13.83
CA LYS A 131 1.92 8.15 14.80
C LYS A 131 0.46 7.74 14.80
N THR A 132 0.20 6.48 15.16
CA THR A 132 -1.15 6.02 15.48
C THR A 132 -1.70 6.83 16.67
N ARG A 133 -2.97 7.18 16.62
CA ARG A 133 -3.57 8.03 17.65
C ARG A 133 -3.69 7.32 19.00
N ASP A 134 -3.88 6.01 18.96
CA ASP A 134 -4.01 5.15 20.14
C ASP A 134 -2.69 4.57 20.65
N GLY A 135 -1.56 4.87 19.97
CA GLY A 135 -0.22 4.41 20.34
C GLY A 135 0.06 2.94 20.05
N LYS A 136 -0.84 2.24 19.35
CA LYS A 136 -0.62 0.84 18.92
C LYS A 136 0.31 0.75 17.72
N TYR A 137 0.74 -0.46 17.38
CA TYR A 137 1.62 -0.72 16.25
C TYR A 137 0.97 -0.36 14.91
N ALA A 138 1.82 0.00 13.95
CA ALA A 138 1.47 0.14 12.55
C ALA A 138 2.48 -0.61 11.69
N ALA A 139 2.05 -1.04 10.50
CA ALA A 139 2.90 -1.64 9.48
C ALA A 139 2.58 -1.05 8.12
N HIS A 140 3.57 -1.07 7.23
CA HIS A 140 3.49 -0.60 5.86
C HIS A 140 4.09 -1.65 4.92
N TYR A 141 3.46 -1.86 3.78
CA TYR A 141 3.98 -2.68 2.69
C TYR A 141 3.59 -2.04 1.36
N GLU A 142 4.51 -2.02 0.42
CA GLU A 142 4.33 -1.33 -0.86
C GLU A 142 5.13 -1.98 -1.98
N ASN A 143 4.58 -1.91 -3.18
CA ASN A 143 5.33 -2.05 -4.41
C ASN A 143 4.73 -1.18 -5.52
N THR A 144 5.60 -0.75 -6.44
CA THR A 144 5.21 -0.26 -7.76
C THR A 144 4.81 -1.45 -8.61
N ILE A 145 3.61 -1.38 -9.19
CA ILE A 145 3.05 -2.42 -10.07
C ILE A 145 2.72 -1.87 -11.44
N LEU A 146 2.76 -2.74 -12.45
CA LEU A 146 2.36 -2.47 -13.82
C LEU A 146 1.02 -3.15 -14.11
N ILE A 147 0.07 -2.39 -14.65
CA ILE A 147 -1.17 -2.94 -15.21
C ILE A 147 -0.88 -3.50 -16.60
N THR A 148 -1.10 -4.78 -16.80
CA THR A 148 -0.90 -5.47 -18.09
C THR A 148 -2.24 -5.86 -18.71
N ALA A 149 -2.21 -6.46 -19.91
CA ALA A 149 -3.40 -7.07 -20.51
C ALA A 149 -3.83 -8.39 -19.82
N GLY A 150 -2.98 -8.94 -18.96
CA GLY A 150 -3.21 -10.18 -18.18
C GLY A 150 -3.06 -9.95 -16.70
N GLU A 151 -2.24 -10.78 -16.06
CA GLU A 151 -1.91 -10.60 -14.65
C GLU A 151 -1.02 -9.35 -14.47
N PRO A 152 -1.23 -8.56 -13.40
CA PRO A 152 -0.36 -7.42 -13.12
C PRO A 152 1.07 -7.87 -12.80
N GLU A 153 2.04 -6.97 -12.94
CA GLU A 153 3.45 -7.25 -12.65
C GLU A 153 3.96 -6.36 -11.52
N ILE A 154 4.77 -6.91 -10.61
CA ILE A 154 5.48 -6.14 -9.59
C ILE A 154 6.82 -5.69 -10.19
N LEU A 155 7.03 -4.37 -10.29
CA LEU A 155 8.24 -3.81 -10.88
C LEU A 155 9.38 -3.66 -9.85
N THR A 156 9.08 -3.60 -8.58
CA THR A 156 10.04 -3.36 -7.47
C THR A 156 10.38 -4.64 -6.69
N ALA A 157 9.96 -5.80 -7.19
CA ALA A 157 10.42 -7.07 -6.63
C ALA A 157 11.91 -7.31 -6.97
N PRO A 158 12.67 -8.01 -6.10
CA PRO A 158 14.01 -8.46 -6.44
C PRO A 158 13.97 -9.27 -7.74
N ALA A 159 14.98 -9.10 -8.60
CA ALA A 159 15.13 -9.97 -9.76
C ALA A 159 15.27 -11.43 -9.30
N PRO A 160 14.66 -12.40 -10.03
CA PRO A 160 14.76 -13.81 -9.72
C PRO A 160 16.19 -14.34 -9.79
#